data_053db6014ce205f5a87e92cb2ea69cec
#
_entry.id   053db6014ce205f5a87e92cb2ea69cec
#
_cell.length_a   1.000
_cell.length_b   1.000
_cell.length_c   1.000
_cell.angle_alpha   90.00
_cell.angle_beta   90.00
_cell.angle_gamma   90.00
#
_symmetry.space_group_name_H-M   'P 1'
#
loop_
_entity.id
_entity.type
_entity.pdbx_description
1 polymer ?
#
loop_
_entity_poly.entity_id
_entity_poly.type
_entity_poly.pdbx_seq_one_letter_code
_entity_poly.pdbx_strand_id
1 'polypeptide(L)'
;MELRPYQIDIAQRAADRLRQLKIVYISAEVRTGKTLMALETAKLIGAKSVLFLTKKKAIGSIQSDYSKAGYTYNLTVINNESIHLINGQFDLIISDEHHRCFLGNTLVGNVKIKDIKIGSFQKSFNFVKGEYENKKVLNVFKNPLKENLVKIKCNGKEIICTESHEIFTKRGWVKAKNILSSDELQVV
;
A
#
# COMPACT_ATOMS: atom_id res chain seq x y z
N MET A 1 -26.84 2.62 2.14
CA MET A 1 -26.39 1.89 0.93
C MET A 1 -26.15 0.46 1.34
N GLU A 2 -26.75 -0.52 0.64
CA GLU A 2 -26.58 -1.94 0.97
C GLU A 2 -25.40 -2.53 0.19
N LEU A 3 -24.59 -3.33 0.88
CA LEU A 3 -23.52 -4.10 0.26
C LEU A 3 -24.11 -5.32 -0.44
N ARG A 4 -23.50 -5.71 -1.56
CA ARG A 4 -23.87 -6.95 -2.26
C ARG A 4 -23.39 -8.18 -1.47
N PRO A 5 -24.06 -9.34 -1.57
CA PRO A 5 -23.69 -10.54 -0.80
C PRO A 5 -22.20 -10.91 -0.91
N TYR A 6 -21.60 -10.86 -2.09
CA TYR A 6 -20.18 -11.17 -2.28
C TYR A 6 -19.24 -10.15 -1.60
N GLN A 7 -19.66 -8.87 -1.46
CA GLN A 7 -18.89 -7.85 -0.77
C GLN A 7 -18.86 -8.12 0.73
N ILE A 8 -19.98 -8.56 1.28
CA ILE A 8 -20.11 -8.97 2.68
C ILE A 8 -19.23 -10.19 2.95
N ASP A 9 -19.28 -11.21 2.10
CA ASP A 9 -18.45 -12.43 2.23
C ASP A 9 -16.96 -12.10 2.21
N ILE A 10 -16.52 -11.27 1.25
CA ILE A 10 -15.11 -10.85 1.16
C ILE A 10 -14.70 -10.05 2.39
N ALA A 11 -15.54 -9.12 2.85
CA ALA A 11 -15.24 -8.32 4.04
C ALA A 11 -15.15 -9.19 5.30
N GLN A 12 -16.02 -10.20 5.45
CA GLN A 12 -15.97 -11.15 6.57
C GLN A 12 -14.67 -11.95 6.55
N ARG A 13 -14.30 -12.54 5.41
CA ARG A 13 -13.04 -13.29 5.27
C ARG A 13 -11.82 -12.41 5.51
N ALA A 14 -11.87 -11.15 5.07
CA ALA A 14 -10.81 -10.18 5.33
C ALA A 14 -10.68 -9.88 6.82
N ALA A 15 -11.80 -9.70 7.53
CA ALA A 15 -11.83 -9.46 8.97
C ALA A 15 -11.24 -10.64 9.75
N ASP A 16 -11.59 -11.87 9.39
CA ASP A 16 -11.07 -13.08 10.03
C ASP A 16 -9.56 -13.23 9.81
N ARG A 17 -9.09 -12.92 8.60
CA ARG A 17 -7.65 -12.90 8.30
C ARG A 17 -6.90 -11.82 9.08
N LEU A 18 -7.47 -10.61 9.20
CA LEU A 18 -6.88 -9.53 9.99
C LEU A 18 -6.72 -9.89 11.47
N ARG A 19 -7.72 -10.56 12.06
CA ARG A 19 -7.64 -11.03 13.45
C ARG A 19 -6.47 -12.00 13.65
N GLN A 20 -6.23 -12.88 12.68
CA GLN A 20 -5.18 -13.91 12.75
C GLN A 20 -3.79 -13.38 12.36
N LEU A 21 -3.69 -12.69 11.23
CA LEU A 21 -2.42 -12.37 10.58
C LEU A 21 -2.01 -10.89 10.71
N LYS A 22 -2.89 -10.02 11.24
CA LYS A 22 -2.71 -8.57 11.36
C LYS A 22 -2.51 -7.84 10.02
N ILE A 23 -2.59 -8.54 8.91
CA ILE A 23 -2.52 -8.00 7.55
C ILE A 23 -3.42 -8.80 6.61
N VAL A 24 -4.09 -8.12 5.70
CA VAL A 24 -4.87 -8.73 4.62
C VAL A 24 -4.72 -7.94 3.33
N TYR A 25 -4.76 -8.61 2.22
CA TYR A 25 -4.83 -8.00 0.89
C TYR A 25 -6.13 -8.41 0.20
N ILE A 26 -6.95 -7.39 -0.14
CA ILE A 26 -8.20 -7.58 -0.90
C ILE A 26 -7.90 -7.36 -2.38
N SER A 27 -7.80 -8.48 -3.13
CA SER A 27 -7.66 -8.44 -4.59
C SER A 27 -9.04 -8.64 -5.22
N ALA A 28 -9.48 -7.67 -6.00
CA ALA A 28 -10.75 -7.73 -6.71
C ALA A 28 -10.67 -6.86 -7.99
N GLU A 29 -11.52 -7.16 -8.96
CA GLU A 29 -11.57 -6.41 -10.22
C GLU A 29 -11.94 -4.94 -10.03
N VAL A 30 -11.71 -4.14 -11.07
CA VAL A 30 -12.12 -2.73 -11.08
C VAL A 30 -13.65 -2.64 -10.99
N ARG A 31 -14.15 -1.65 -10.23
CA ARG A 31 -15.60 -1.39 -10.02
C ARG A 31 -16.37 -2.45 -9.21
N THR A 32 -15.67 -3.35 -8.51
CA THR A 32 -16.32 -4.33 -7.62
C THR A 32 -16.66 -3.77 -6.23
N GLY A 33 -16.29 -2.52 -5.94
CA GLY A 33 -16.54 -1.88 -4.64
C GLY A 33 -15.52 -2.25 -3.56
N LYS A 34 -14.23 -2.34 -3.92
CA LYS A 34 -13.13 -2.60 -2.96
C LYS A 34 -13.15 -1.66 -1.75
N THR A 35 -13.43 -0.39 -1.97
CA THR A 35 -13.56 0.62 -0.90
C THR A 35 -14.61 0.20 0.13
N LEU A 36 -15.79 -0.21 -0.32
CA LEU A 36 -16.87 -0.66 0.56
C LEU A 36 -16.51 -1.92 1.33
N MET A 37 -15.86 -2.89 0.66
CA MET A 37 -15.38 -4.10 1.34
C MET A 37 -14.35 -3.76 2.42
N ALA A 38 -13.43 -2.82 2.16
CA ALA A 38 -12.43 -2.39 3.13
C ALA A 38 -13.06 -1.64 4.32
N LEU A 39 -14.02 -0.75 4.05
CA LEU A 39 -14.76 -0.03 5.09
C LEU A 39 -15.61 -1.00 5.96
N GLU A 40 -16.29 -1.98 5.34
CA GLU A 40 -17.04 -3.00 6.07
C GLU A 40 -16.11 -3.90 6.89
N THR A 41 -14.93 -4.25 6.36
CA THR A 41 -13.91 -4.99 7.12
C THR A 41 -13.51 -4.24 8.38
N ALA A 42 -13.31 -2.92 8.32
CA ALA A 42 -13.00 -2.09 9.48
C ALA A 42 -14.09 -2.18 10.56
N LYS A 43 -15.35 -2.10 10.15
CA LYS A 43 -16.50 -2.28 11.05
C LYS A 43 -16.52 -3.68 11.67
N LEU A 44 -16.33 -4.73 10.88
CA LEU A 44 -16.39 -6.12 11.35
C LEU A 44 -15.29 -6.46 12.35
N ILE A 45 -14.12 -5.85 12.27
CA ILE A 45 -13.07 -6.04 13.28
C ILE A 45 -13.26 -5.18 14.53
N GLY A 46 -14.25 -4.29 14.53
CA GLY A 46 -14.52 -3.38 15.64
C GLY A 46 -13.52 -2.23 15.76
N ALA A 47 -12.89 -1.82 14.67
CA ALA A 47 -11.95 -0.70 14.67
C ALA A 47 -12.66 0.59 15.11
N LYS A 48 -12.06 1.35 16.02
CA LYS A 48 -12.57 2.64 16.50
C LYS A 48 -11.97 3.81 15.74
N SER A 49 -10.72 3.67 15.29
CA SER A 49 -10.01 4.67 14.49
C SER A 49 -9.35 4.02 13.28
N VAL A 50 -9.64 4.56 12.09
CA VAL A 50 -9.20 4.01 10.80
C VAL A 50 -8.52 5.10 9.98
N LEU A 51 -7.29 4.83 9.53
CA LEU A 51 -6.59 5.64 8.55
C LEU A 51 -6.77 5.03 7.16
N PHE A 52 -7.34 5.79 6.22
CA PHE A 52 -7.50 5.38 4.84
C PHE A 52 -6.56 6.18 3.92
N LEU A 53 -5.58 5.50 3.36
CA LEU A 53 -4.60 6.06 2.44
C LEU A 53 -5.03 5.83 1.00
N THR A 54 -5.12 6.90 0.20
CA THR A 54 -5.57 6.81 -1.19
C THR A 54 -4.96 7.90 -2.07
N LYS A 55 -5.40 8.01 -3.32
CA LYS A 55 -5.07 9.14 -4.21
C LYS A 55 -5.93 10.37 -3.85
N LYS A 56 -5.36 11.58 -3.93
CA LYS A 56 -6.05 12.84 -3.58
C LYS A 56 -7.45 12.96 -4.20
N LYS A 57 -7.60 12.56 -5.47
CA LYS A 57 -8.89 12.62 -6.20
C LYS A 57 -9.96 11.65 -5.68
N ALA A 58 -9.59 10.62 -4.91
CA ALA A 58 -10.52 9.60 -4.41
C ALA A 58 -11.03 9.90 -2.99
N ILE A 59 -10.45 10.87 -2.28
CA ILE A 59 -10.81 11.21 -0.89
C ILE A 59 -12.31 11.46 -0.75
N GLY A 60 -12.87 12.36 -1.57
CA GLY A 60 -14.30 12.71 -1.50
C GLY A 60 -15.23 11.54 -1.78
N SER A 61 -14.86 10.65 -2.71
CA SER A 61 -15.64 9.43 -2.99
C SER A 61 -15.68 8.49 -1.79
N ILE A 62 -14.52 8.27 -1.13
CA ILE A 62 -14.44 7.39 0.04
C ILE A 62 -15.24 7.95 1.21
N GLN A 63 -15.15 9.25 1.47
CA GLN A 63 -15.93 9.93 2.50
C GLN A 63 -17.44 9.83 2.23
N SER A 64 -17.85 9.98 0.96
CA SER A 64 -19.24 9.81 0.53
C SER A 64 -19.72 8.37 0.75
N ASP A 65 -18.93 7.38 0.36
CA ASP A 65 -19.25 5.96 0.54
C ASP A 65 -19.38 5.60 2.03
N TYR A 66 -18.46 6.10 2.85
CA TYR A 66 -18.49 5.95 4.31
C TYR A 66 -19.79 6.50 4.91
N SER A 67 -20.15 7.74 4.56
CA SER A 67 -21.37 8.40 5.09
C SER A 67 -22.64 7.70 4.61
N LYS A 68 -22.72 7.31 3.33
CA LYS A 68 -23.87 6.61 2.75
C LYS A 68 -24.08 5.22 3.34
N ALA A 69 -23.01 4.55 3.75
CA ALA A 69 -23.08 3.23 4.39
C ALA A 69 -23.42 3.32 5.89
N GLY A 70 -23.39 4.50 6.50
CA GLY A 70 -23.77 4.73 7.90
C GLY A 70 -22.76 4.18 8.90
N TYR A 71 -21.46 4.13 8.55
CA TYR A 71 -20.43 3.73 9.49
C TYR A 71 -20.20 4.79 10.56
N THR A 72 -19.83 4.36 11.78
CA THR A 72 -19.75 5.22 12.97
C THR A 72 -18.36 5.31 13.59
N TYR A 73 -17.37 4.55 13.11
CA TYR A 73 -16.00 4.63 13.59
C TYR A 73 -15.30 5.91 13.07
N ASN A 74 -14.26 6.35 13.76
CA ASN A 74 -13.52 7.54 13.34
C ASN A 74 -12.69 7.23 12.09
N LEU A 75 -13.02 7.85 10.95
CA LEU A 75 -12.33 7.67 9.67
C LEU A 75 -11.52 8.90 9.28
N THR A 76 -10.22 8.74 9.16
CA THR A 76 -9.31 9.74 8.59
C THR A 76 -8.93 9.30 7.16
N VAL A 77 -9.31 10.08 6.15
CA VAL A 77 -8.96 9.79 4.74
C VAL A 77 -7.97 10.82 4.26
N ILE A 78 -6.79 10.38 3.83
CA ILE A 78 -5.75 11.26 3.31
C ILE A 78 -5.12 10.67 2.03
N ASN A 79 -4.44 11.53 1.29
CA ASN A 79 -3.60 11.06 0.20
C ASN A 79 -2.26 10.52 0.71
N ASN A 80 -1.70 9.57 -0.03
CA ASN A 80 -0.45 8.90 0.34
C ASN A 80 0.70 9.87 0.57
N GLU A 81 0.75 10.97 -0.18
CA GLU A 81 1.79 12.00 -0.09
C GLU A 81 1.75 12.78 1.25
N SER A 82 0.59 12.80 1.91
CA SER A 82 0.36 13.55 3.17
C SER A 82 0.51 12.69 4.43
N ILE A 83 0.95 11.44 4.31
CA ILE A 83 1.08 10.54 5.47
C ILE A 83 2.01 11.09 6.56
N HIS A 84 3.04 11.86 6.17
CA HIS A 84 3.98 12.50 7.08
C HIS A 84 3.36 13.59 7.97
N LEU A 85 2.15 14.06 7.64
CA LEU A 85 1.40 15.07 8.41
C LEU A 85 0.51 14.44 9.48
N ILE A 86 0.39 13.10 9.50
CA ILE A 86 -0.46 12.39 10.42
C ILE A 86 0.32 12.03 11.69
N ASN A 87 -0.16 12.52 12.81
CA ASN A 87 0.28 12.14 14.14
C ASN A 87 -0.90 11.43 14.84
N GLY A 88 -0.67 10.20 15.30
CA GLY A 88 -1.69 9.44 16.03
C GLY A 88 -1.55 7.94 15.86
N GLN A 89 -2.32 7.21 16.65
CA GLN A 89 -2.44 5.76 16.56
C GLN A 89 -3.78 5.40 15.92
N PHE A 90 -3.76 4.40 15.06
CA PHE A 90 -4.95 3.89 14.39
C PHE A 90 -5.06 2.39 14.63
N ASP A 91 -6.30 1.92 14.83
CA ASP A 91 -6.58 0.49 14.99
C ASP A 91 -6.42 -0.25 13.66
N LEU A 92 -6.70 0.44 12.55
CA LEU A 92 -6.57 -0.10 11.20
C LEU A 92 -6.03 0.95 10.24
N ILE A 93 -5.10 0.53 9.38
CA ILE A 93 -4.65 1.30 8.23
C ILE A 93 -5.12 0.58 6.96
N ILE A 94 -5.92 1.27 6.15
CA ILE A 94 -6.35 0.81 4.83
C ILE A 94 -5.53 1.56 3.79
N SER A 95 -4.91 0.81 2.88
CA SER A 95 -4.13 1.38 1.78
C SER A 95 -4.73 0.97 0.45
N ASP A 96 -5.22 1.94 -0.31
CA ASP A 96 -5.90 1.76 -1.58
C ASP A 96 -4.98 2.11 -2.76
N GLU A 97 -5.10 1.31 -3.84
CA GLU A 97 -4.38 1.54 -5.11
C GLU A 97 -2.84 1.63 -5.01
N HIS A 98 -2.19 0.76 -4.26
CA HIS A 98 -0.73 0.61 -4.30
C HIS A 98 -0.27 -0.11 -5.59
N HIS A 99 -0.36 0.56 -6.73
CA HIS A 99 0.12 0.05 -8.03
C HIS A 99 1.58 0.43 -8.32
N ARG A 100 2.39 0.59 -7.27
CA ARG A 100 3.80 0.92 -7.39
C ARG A 100 4.57 -0.38 -7.57
N CYS A 101 5.03 -0.65 -8.78
CA CYS A 101 5.66 -1.92 -9.12
C CYS A 101 7.10 -1.74 -9.57
N PHE A 102 7.93 -2.71 -9.18
CA PHE A 102 9.24 -2.93 -9.78
C PHE A 102 9.14 -3.96 -10.90
N LEU A 103 10.09 -3.92 -11.84
CA LEU A 103 10.24 -5.00 -12.81
C LEU A 103 10.65 -6.30 -12.10
N GLY A 104 10.17 -7.43 -12.59
CA GLY A 104 10.48 -8.75 -12.04
C GLY A 104 11.99 -9.06 -11.94
N ASN A 105 12.81 -8.41 -12.73
CA ASN A 105 14.27 -8.55 -12.71
C ASN A 105 14.97 -7.64 -11.67
N THR A 106 14.24 -6.75 -10.98
CA THR A 106 14.80 -5.91 -9.90
C THR A 106 15.31 -6.80 -8.77
N LEU A 107 16.49 -6.49 -8.27
CA LEU A 107 17.08 -7.24 -7.15
C LEU A 107 16.57 -6.73 -5.82
N VAL A 108 16.25 -7.66 -4.93
CA VAL A 108 16.06 -7.44 -3.49
C VAL A 108 17.17 -8.22 -2.79
N GLY A 109 18.17 -7.52 -2.28
CA GLY A 109 19.43 -8.15 -1.94
C GLY A 109 20.07 -8.80 -3.18
N ASN A 110 20.24 -10.12 -3.16
CA ASN A 110 20.84 -10.89 -4.27
C ASN A 110 19.81 -11.69 -5.08
N VAL A 111 18.49 -11.54 -4.80
CA VAL A 111 17.41 -12.32 -5.42
C VAL A 111 16.56 -11.40 -6.31
N LYS A 112 16.23 -11.82 -7.52
CA LYS A 112 15.26 -11.11 -8.36
C LYS A 112 13.87 -11.19 -7.76
N ILE A 113 13.12 -10.08 -7.77
CA ILE A 113 11.75 -10.04 -7.20
C ILE A 113 10.87 -11.18 -7.75
N LYS A 114 10.96 -11.50 -9.04
CA LYS A 114 10.17 -12.56 -9.67
C LYS A 114 10.47 -13.97 -9.13
N ASP A 115 11.64 -14.16 -8.53
CA ASP A 115 12.13 -15.46 -8.04
C ASP A 115 11.92 -15.60 -6.50
N ILE A 116 11.42 -14.54 -5.84
CA ILE A 116 11.08 -14.55 -4.42
C ILE A 116 9.86 -15.46 -4.20
N LYS A 117 9.97 -16.36 -3.22
CA LYS A 117 8.92 -17.32 -2.88
C LYS A 117 8.22 -16.94 -1.57
N ILE A 118 6.92 -17.21 -1.50
CA ILE A 118 6.17 -17.12 -0.25
C ILE A 118 6.82 -18.02 0.80
N GLY A 119 6.95 -17.53 2.02
CA GLY A 119 7.60 -18.23 3.12
C GLY A 119 9.11 -18.05 3.21
N SER A 120 9.79 -17.54 2.17
CA SER A 120 11.20 -17.17 2.24
C SER A 120 11.41 -15.93 3.12
N PHE A 121 12.66 -15.67 3.51
CA PHE A 121 13.03 -14.47 4.27
C PHE A 121 13.75 -13.47 3.37
N GLN A 122 13.41 -12.19 3.52
CA GLN A 122 14.04 -11.09 2.83
C GLN A 122 14.46 -10.00 3.82
N LYS A 123 15.58 -9.33 3.51
CA LYS A 123 16.07 -8.19 4.28
C LYS A 123 15.14 -7.02 4.10
N SER A 124 14.66 -6.45 5.19
CA SER A 124 13.74 -5.32 5.25
C SER A 124 14.26 -4.30 6.24
N PHE A 125 14.08 -3.01 5.95
CA PHE A 125 14.44 -1.95 6.88
C PHE A 125 13.28 -1.65 7.83
N ASN A 126 13.56 -1.66 9.13
CA ASN A 126 12.62 -1.29 10.17
C ASN A 126 12.80 0.19 10.51
N PHE A 127 11.89 1.05 10.04
CA PHE A 127 11.97 2.50 10.25
C PHE A 127 11.81 2.90 11.72
N VAL A 128 11.15 2.10 12.55
CA VAL A 128 10.97 2.38 13.98
C VAL A 128 12.27 2.13 14.75
N LYS A 129 12.98 1.05 14.40
CA LYS A 129 14.23 0.66 15.05
C LYS A 129 15.47 1.26 14.39
N GLY A 130 15.35 1.75 13.16
CA GLY A 130 16.48 2.26 12.38
C GLY A 130 17.46 1.17 11.89
N GLU A 131 17.03 -0.09 11.84
CA GLU A 131 17.91 -1.23 11.51
C GLU A 131 17.31 -2.18 10.46
N TYR A 132 18.17 -2.99 9.85
CA TYR A 132 17.72 -4.06 8.97
C TYR A 132 17.36 -5.31 9.77
N GLU A 133 16.24 -5.95 9.36
CA GLU A 133 15.77 -7.21 9.91
C GLU A 133 15.36 -8.17 8.79
N ASN A 134 15.35 -9.48 9.07
CA ASN A 134 14.82 -10.47 8.14
C ASN A 134 13.32 -10.64 8.36
N LYS A 135 12.53 -10.38 7.33
CA LYS A 135 11.08 -10.57 7.35
C LYS A 135 10.67 -11.71 6.44
N LYS A 136 9.73 -12.51 6.93
CA LYS A 136 9.12 -13.60 6.15
C LYS A 136 8.24 -13.02 5.05
N VAL A 137 8.42 -13.48 3.82
CA VAL A 137 7.57 -13.12 2.68
C VAL A 137 6.20 -13.76 2.87
N LEU A 138 5.19 -12.95 3.08
CA LEU A 138 3.83 -13.41 3.32
C LEU A 138 3.06 -13.61 2.01
N ASN A 139 3.36 -12.81 0.98
CA ASN A 139 2.73 -12.92 -0.32
C ASN A 139 3.60 -12.33 -1.43
N VAL A 140 3.35 -12.73 -2.67
CA VAL A 140 3.99 -12.22 -3.89
C VAL A 140 2.90 -11.87 -4.89
N PHE A 141 2.92 -10.64 -5.40
CA PHE A 141 1.93 -10.14 -6.35
C PHE A 141 2.58 -9.90 -7.72
N LYS A 142 1.90 -10.36 -8.78
CA LYS A 142 2.24 -10.06 -10.17
C LYS A 142 1.10 -9.27 -10.78
N ASN A 143 1.39 -8.05 -11.21
CA ASN A 143 0.41 -7.19 -11.87
C ASN A 143 0.86 -6.90 -13.31
N PRO A 144 -0.07 -6.81 -14.28
CA PRO A 144 0.27 -6.35 -15.62
C PRO A 144 0.76 -4.90 -15.55
N LEU A 145 1.76 -4.58 -16.38
CA LEU A 145 2.29 -3.22 -16.49
C LEU A 145 1.22 -2.32 -17.11
N LYS A 146 0.80 -1.28 -16.37
CA LYS A 146 -0.22 -0.31 -16.80
C LYS A 146 0.31 1.12 -16.93
N GLU A 147 1.58 1.35 -16.62
CA GLU A 147 2.23 2.66 -16.59
C GLU A 147 3.57 2.60 -17.34
N ASN A 148 4.06 3.77 -17.72
CA ASN A 148 5.40 3.88 -18.28
C ASN A 148 6.47 3.50 -17.26
N LEU A 149 7.59 3.03 -17.74
CA LEU A 149 8.75 2.71 -16.93
C LEU A 149 9.74 3.87 -16.93
N VAL A 150 10.31 4.14 -15.78
CA VAL A 150 11.41 5.09 -15.59
C VAL A 150 12.65 4.32 -15.17
N LYS A 151 13.76 4.63 -15.82
CA LYS A 151 15.08 4.12 -15.46
C LYS A 151 15.84 5.21 -14.71
N ILE A 152 16.25 4.93 -13.48
CA ILE A 152 17.04 5.80 -12.64
C ILE A 152 18.42 5.18 -12.48
N LYS A 153 19.46 5.94 -12.76
CA LYS A 153 20.86 5.55 -12.57
C LYS A 153 21.46 6.41 -11.45
N CYS A 154 22.06 5.75 -10.47
CA CYS A 154 22.72 6.41 -9.34
C CYS A 154 23.92 5.57 -8.89
N ASN A 155 25.09 6.19 -8.78
CA ASN A 155 26.32 5.57 -8.28
C ASN A 155 26.63 4.20 -8.94
N GLY A 156 26.51 4.12 -10.27
CA GLY A 156 26.76 2.90 -11.04
C GLY A 156 25.69 1.81 -10.91
N LYS A 157 24.67 2.03 -10.10
CA LYS A 157 23.50 1.15 -9.99
C LYS A 157 22.34 1.68 -10.80
N GLU A 158 21.47 0.77 -11.22
CA GLU A 158 20.28 1.14 -12.00
C GLU A 158 19.04 0.49 -11.38
N ILE A 159 17.95 1.24 -11.32
CA ILE A 159 16.65 0.77 -10.92
C ILE A 159 15.63 1.09 -12.02
N ILE A 160 14.75 0.15 -12.34
CA ILE A 160 13.67 0.36 -13.29
C ILE A 160 12.35 0.10 -12.56
N CYS A 161 11.49 1.10 -12.54
CA CYS A 161 10.21 1.05 -11.84
C CYS A 161 9.13 1.81 -12.64
N THR A 162 7.88 1.71 -12.20
CA THR A 162 6.79 2.51 -12.78
C THR A 162 7.00 4.00 -12.50
N GLU A 163 6.51 4.87 -13.38
CA GLU A 163 6.67 6.32 -13.26
C GLU A 163 6.07 6.90 -11.97
N SER A 164 5.05 6.24 -11.43
CA SER A 164 4.41 6.62 -10.17
C SER A 164 5.13 6.08 -8.94
N HIS A 165 6.14 5.22 -9.09
CA HIS A 165 6.90 4.68 -7.95
C HIS A 165 7.60 5.78 -7.17
N GLU A 166 7.46 5.79 -5.84
CA GLU A 166 8.11 6.78 -5.00
C GLU A 166 9.46 6.29 -4.53
N ILE A 167 10.44 7.15 -4.67
CA ILE A 167 11.83 6.98 -4.25
C ILE A 167 12.10 7.95 -3.11
N PHE A 168 12.75 7.47 -2.05
CA PHE A 168 13.11 8.31 -0.93
C PHE A 168 14.39 9.11 -1.24
N THR A 169 14.28 10.43 -1.16
CA THR A 169 15.36 11.40 -1.43
C THR A 169 15.56 12.30 -0.22
N LYS A 170 16.61 13.13 -0.20
CA LYS A 170 16.79 14.16 0.85
C LYS A 170 15.60 15.10 0.99
N ARG A 171 14.86 15.37 -0.08
CA ARG A 171 13.64 16.22 -0.05
C ARG A 171 12.37 15.41 0.23
N GLY A 172 12.47 14.15 0.70
CA GLY A 172 11.36 13.26 0.99
C GLY A 172 11.03 12.31 -0.15
N TRP A 173 9.80 11.76 -0.13
CA TRP A 173 9.30 10.82 -1.12
C TRP A 173 8.97 11.53 -2.45
N VAL A 174 9.61 11.11 -3.53
CA VAL A 174 9.48 11.70 -4.87
C VAL A 174 9.12 10.63 -5.88
N LYS A 175 8.11 10.87 -6.73
CA LYS A 175 7.74 9.96 -7.82
C LYS A 175 8.91 9.81 -8.79
N ALA A 176 9.15 8.59 -9.27
CA ALA A 176 10.25 8.25 -10.17
C ALA A 176 10.34 9.19 -11.39
N LYS A 177 9.20 9.57 -11.97
CA LYS A 177 9.14 10.52 -13.09
C LYS A 177 9.54 11.95 -12.74
N ASN A 178 9.55 12.31 -11.46
CA ASN A 178 9.86 13.65 -10.95
C ASN A 178 11.25 13.72 -10.29
N ILE A 179 12.03 12.65 -10.37
CA ILE A 179 13.42 12.62 -9.89
C ILE A 179 14.27 13.52 -10.80
N LEU A 180 15.01 14.42 -10.15
CA LEU A 180 15.94 15.33 -10.80
C LEU A 180 17.37 14.77 -10.67
N SER A 181 18.25 15.20 -11.57
CA SER A 181 19.69 14.84 -11.50
C SER A 181 20.38 15.38 -10.22
N SER A 182 19.81 16.42 -9.62
CA SER A 182 20.26 17.00 -8.35
C SER A 182 19.71 16.28 -7.11
N ASP A 183 18.80 15.30 -7.25
CA ASP A 183 18.25 14.58 -6.11
C ASP A 183 19.28 13.59 -5.54
N GLU A 184 19.51 13.67 -4.25
CA GLU A 184 20.26 12.65 -3.53
C GLU A 184 19.33 11.54 -3.07
N LEU A 185 19.49 10.36 -3.66
CA LEU A 185 18.74 9.18 -3.26
C LEU A 185 19.23 8.69 -1.90
N GLN A 186 18.30 8.52 -0.96
CA GLN A 186 18.61 7.93 0.32
C GLN A 186 18.57 6.40 0.19
N VAL A 187 19.73 5.77 0.34
CA VAL A 187 19.83 4.32 0.48
C VAL A 187 19.57 4.01 1.94
N VAL A 188 18.44 3.42 2.21
CA VAL A 188 18.12 2.87 3.52
C VAL A 188 18.63 1.44 3.60
#